data_a4f9c0a6fd02f8200ba4ef036690ce11
#
_entry.id   a4f9c0a6fd02f8200ba4ef036690ce11
#
_cell.length_a   1.000
_cell.length_b   1.000
_cell.length_c   1.000
_cell.angle_alpha   90.00
_cell.angle_beta   90.00
_cell.angle_gamma   90.00
#
_symmetry.space_group_name_H-M   'P 1'
#
loop_
_entity.id
_entity.type
_entity.pdbx_description
1 polymer ?
#
loop_
_entity_poly.entity_id
_entity_poly.type
_entity_poly.pdbx_seq_one_letter_code
_entity_poly.pdbx_strand_id
1 'polypeptide(L)'
;MTSSPEERQTLRALVRGRVQGVGFRFFVEAQARGLGLKGFVRNLSNGSAVEVVAEGPMPDLEMLLVVLRQGPPLAHVERVDVSWAAATGDHAGFHIR
;
A
#
# COMPACT_ATOMS: atom_id res chain seq x y z
N MET A 1 0.04 12.45 25.34
CA MET A 1 -1.24 11.96 24.82
C MET A 1 -0.99 10.88 23.78
N THR A 2 -1.66 9.77 23.92
CA THR A 2 -1.50 8.67 22.98
C THR A 2 -2.35 8.91 21.73
N SER A 3 -1.87 8.44 20.59
CA SER A 3 -2.64 8.47 19.35
C SER A 3 -3.89 7.60 19.50
N SER A 4 -5.00 8.09 18.99
CA SER A 4 -6.21 7.29 18.89
C SER A 4 -5.98 6.17 17.85
N PRO A 5 -6.51 4.94 18.08
CA PRO A 5 -6.49 3.92 17.03
C PRO A 5 -7.19 4.36 15.74
N GLU A 6 -8.05 5.38 15.85
CA GLU A 6 -8.77 5.94 14.72
C GLU A 6 -8.02 7.07 14.02
N GLU A 7 -6.88 7.50 14.58
CA GLU A 7 -6.07 8.53 13.94
C GLU A 7 -5.60 8.04 12.58
N ARG A 8 -5.84 8.86 11.57
CA ARG A 8 -5.61 8.49 10.18
C ARG A 8 -4.35 9.13 9.64
N GLN A 9 -3.64 8.37 8.82
CA GLN A 9 -2.44 8.79 8.15
C GLN A 9 -2.53 8.39 6.67
N THR A 10 -1.61 8.90 5.88
CA THR A 10 -1.35 8.44 4.52
C THR A 10 0.00 7.75 4.48
N LEU A 11 -0.01 6.52 4.01
CA LEU A 11 1.19 5.76 3.69
C LEU A 11 1.45 5.88 2.20
N ARG A 12 2.69 6.19 1.82
CA ARG A 12 3.14 6.02 0.45
C ARG A 12 4.30 5.04 0.45
N ALA A 13 4.15 3.97 -0.30
CA ALA A 13 5.16 2.92 -0.40
C ALA A 13 5.54 2.71 -1.86
N LEU A 14 6.85 2.69 -2.13
CA LEU A 14 7.38 2.27 -3.42
C LEU A 14 7.95 0.88 -3.22
N VAL A 15 7.29 -0.12 -3.80
CA VAL A 15 7.69 -1.51 -3.68
C VAL A 15 8.55 -1.84 -4.90
N ARG A 16 9.80 -2.23 -4.65
CA ARG A 16 10.78 -2.46 -5.71
C ARG A 16 11.16 -3.92 -5.78
N GLY A 17 11.43 -4.37 -7.00
CA GLY A 17 11.84 -5.73 -7.27
C GLY A 17 11.04 -6.33 -8.41
N ARG A 18 10.84 -7.64 -8.36
CA ARG A 18 10.02 -8.35 -9.34
C ARG A 18 8.56 -8.28 -8.88
N VAL A 19 7.92 -7.18 -9.19
CA VAL A 19 6.60 -6.84 -8.67
C VAL A 19 5.58 -6.50 -9.75
N GLN A 20 5.99 -6.41 -11.00
CA GLN A 20 5.07 -6.22 -12.12
C GLN A 20 4.88 -7.53 -12.87
N GLY A 21 3.68 -7.75 -13.41
CA GLY A 21 3.36 -8.97 -14.16
C GLY A 21 3.20 -10.22 -13.29
N VAL A 22 3.04 -10.05 -11.97
CA VAL A 22 2.95 -11.16 -11.01
C VAL A 22 1.68 -11.08 -10.16
N GLY A 23 0.70 -10.25 -10.55
CA GLY A 23 -0.55 -10.09 -9.82
C GLY A 23 -0.42 -9.20 -8.58
N PHE A 24 0.62 -8.39 -8.48
CA PHE A 24 0.90 -7.59 -7.30
C PHE A 24 -0.20 -6.56 -7.03
N ARG A 25 -0.67 -5.85 -8.07
CA ARG A 25 -1.71 -4.82 -7.90
C ARG A 25 -3.01 -5.41 -7.39
N PHE A 26 -3.43 -6.56 -7.91
CA PHE A 26 -4.63 -7.27 -7.44
C PHE A 26 -4.47 -7.73 -6.00
N PHE A 27 -3.28 -8.22 -5.65
CA PHE A 27 -2.96 -8.64 -4.29
C PHE A 27 -3.10 -7.47 -3.32
N VAL A 28 -2.51 -6.31 -3.65
CA VAL A 28 -2.56 -5.11 -2.80
C VAL A 28 -4.00 -4.62 -2.65
N GLU A 29 -4.75 -4.57 -3.75
CA GLU A 29 -6.14 -4.13 -3.71
C GLU A 29 -6.96 -4.99 -2.75
N ALA A 30 -6.83 -6.30 -2.84
CA ALA A 30 -7.57 -7.22 -1.96
C ALA A 30 -7.20 -7.01 -0.49
N GLN A 31 -5.90 -6.87 -0.21
CA GLN A 31 -5.42 -6.67 1.16
C GLN A 31 -5.89 -5.33 1.72
N ALA A 32 -5.76 -4.25 0.94
CA ALA A 32 -6.15 -2.93 1.37
C ALA A 32 -7.65 -2.82 1.61
N ARG A 33 -8.45 -3.41 0.74
CA ARG A 33 -9.91 -3.44 0.91
C ARG A 33 -10.31 -4.25 2.14
N GLY A 34 -9.65 -5.37 2.39
CA GLY A 34 -9.89 -6.17 3.59
C GLY A 34 -9.60 -5.42 4.88
N LEU A 35 -8.68 -4.47 4.84
CA LEU A 35 -8.33 -3.62 5.97
C LEU A 35 -9.17 -2.32 6.02
N GLY A 36 -10.05 -2.11 5.06
CA GLY A 36 -10.86 -0.88 5.00
C GLY A 36 -10.08 0.35 4.61
N LEU A 37 -8.91 0.20 4.01
CA LEU A 37 -8.06 1.32 3.59
C LEU A 37 -8.55 1.90 2.27
N LYS A 38 -8.24 3.18 2.05
CA LYS A 38 -8.58 3.91 0.84
C LYS A 38 -7.31 4.38 0.15
N GLY A 39 -7.33 4.47 -1.16
CA GLY A 39 -6.18 4.89 -1.94
C GLY A 39 -6.07 4.17 -3.27
N PHE A 40 -4.85 3.86 -3.68
CA PHE A 40 -4.61 3.22 -4.97
C PHE A 40 -3.29 2.47 -5.01
N VAL A 41 -3.17 1.61 -5.99
CA VAL A 41 -1.93 0.93 -6.35
C VAL A 41 -1.74 1.04 -7.87
N ARG A 42 -0.52 1.34 -8.31
CA ARG A 42 -0.21 1.43 -9.73
C ARG A 42 1.20 0.94 -10.03
N ASN A 43 1.39 0.40 -11.23
CA ASN A 43 2.73 0.13 -11.74
C ASN A 43 3.41 1.44 -12.10
N LEU A 44 4.70 1.53 -11.81
CA LEU A 44 5.53 2.62 -12.31
C LEU A 44 6.09 2.26 -13.68
N SER A 45 6.41 3.28 -14.47
CA SER A 45 6.83 3.09 -15.85
C SER A 45 8.18 2.41 -16.04
N ASN A 46 8.99 2.32 -14.98
CA ASN A 46 10.31 1.67 -15.03
C ASN A 46 10.26 0.14 -15.13
N GLY A 47 9.08 -0.47 -14.99
CA GLY A 47 8.90 -1.92 -15.06
C GLY A 47 9.26 -2.70 -13.81
N SER A 48 9.84 -2.06 -12.79
CA SER A 48 10.39 -2.76 -11.62
C SER A 48 9.91 -2.20 -10.28
N ALA A 49 8.85 -1.39 -10.30
CA ALA A 49 8.31 -0.84 -9.07
C ALA A 49 6.81 -0.66 -9.15
N VAL A 50 6.17 -0.73 -7.98
CA VAL A 50 4.75 -0.49 -7.79
C VAL A 50 4.61 0.59 -6.72
N GLU A 51 3.76 1.58 -6.98
CA GLU A 51 3.44 2.60 -5.99
C GLU A 51 2.13 2.25 -5.30
N VAL A 52 2.13 2.31 -3.98
CA VAL A 52 0.94 2.13 -3.15
C VAL A 52 0.74 3.40 -2.33
N VAL A 53 -0.46 3.97 -2.42
CA VAL A 53 -0.88 5.07 -1.56
C VAL A 53 -2.12 4.60 -0.80
N ALA A 54 -2.06 4.64 0.52
CA ALA A 54 -3.16 4.15 1.36
C ALA A 54 -3.40 5.09 2.52
N GLU A 55 -4.67 5.36 2.80
CA GLU A 55 -5.10 6.16 3.94
C GLU A 55 -5.97 5.33 4.86
N GLY A 56 -5.74 5.50 6.14
CA GLY A 56 -6.54 4.85 7.16
C GLY A 56 -5.89 4.93 8.53
N PRO A 57 -6.42 4.17 9.48
CA PRO A 57 -5.84 4.08 10.82
C PRO A 57 -4.44 3.48 10.77
N MET A 58 -3.57 3.99 11.61
CA MET A 58 -2.16 3.57 11.63
C MET A 58 -1.96 2.07 11.79
N PRO A 59 -2.69 1.37 12.67
CA PRO A 59 -2.52 -0.08 12.80
C PRO A 59 -2.79 -0.84 11.50
N ASP A 60 -3.78 -0.40 10.73
CA ASP A 60 -4.12 -1.04 9.45
C ASP A 60 -3.06 -0.75 8.39
N LEU A 61 -2.51 0.46 8.39
CA LEU A 61 -1.42 0.81 7.48
C LEU A 61 -0.15 0.01 7.77
N GLU A 62 0.14 -0.21 9.05
CA GLU A 62 1.28 -1.04 9.46
C GLU A 62 1.08 -2.50 9.03
N MET A 63 -0.14 -3.01 9.13
CA MET A 63 -0.46 -4.36 8.65
C MET A 63 -0.27 -4.45 7.14
N LEU A 64 -0.72 -3.43 6.39
CA LEU A 64 -0.51 -3.40 4.95
C LEU A 64 0.98 -3.44 4.62
N LEU A 65 1.82 -2.71 5.36
CA LEU A 65 3.27 -2.74 5.13
C LEU A 65 3.86 -4.14 5.31
N VAL A 66 3.42 -4.88 6.31
CA VAL A 66 3.86 -6.27 6.50
C VAL A 66 3.54 -7.09 5.25
N VAL A 67 2.33 -6.94 4.74
CA VAL A 67 1.85 -7.66 3.56
C VAL A 67 2.64 -7.26 2.31
N LEU A 68 2.92 -5.96 2.14
CA LEU A 68 3.67 -5.46 0.99
C LEU A 68 5.09 -6.03 0.95
N ARG A 69 5.73 -6.18 2.11
CA ARG A 69 7.07 -6.72 2.19
C ARG A 69 7.15 -8.19 1.81
N GLN A 70 6.09 -8.92 2.02
CA GLN A 70 6.00 -10.31 1.59
C GLN A 70 5.65 -10.44 0.11
N GLY A 71 4.64 -9.72 -0.33
CA GLY A 71 4.10 -9.82 -1.67
C GLY A 71 3.39 -11.12 -1.96
N PRO A 72 2.78 -11.26 -3.14
CA PRO A 72 2.18 -12.51 -3.58
C PRO A 72 3.25 -13.55 -3.95
N PRO A 73 2.87 -14.83 -4.11
CA PRO A 73 3.84 -15.92 -4.29
C PRO A 73 4.84 -15.75 -5.42
N LEU A 74 4.43 -15.14 -6.53
CA LEU A 74 5.31 -14.98 -7.70
C LEU A 74 6.15 -13.72 -7.66
N ALA A 75 5.93 -12.85 -6.67
CA ALA A 75 6.69 -11.63 -6.53
C ALA A 75 7.99 -11.87 -5.78
N HIS A 76 8.95 -10.99 -6.03
CA HIS A 76 10.17 -10.92 -5.24
C HIS A 76 10.38 -9.46 -4.84
N VAL A 77 10.04 -9.14 -3.60
CA VAL A 77 10.18 -7.79 -3.07
C VAL A 77 11.60 -7.61 -2.55
N GLU A 78 12.34 -6.69 -3.17
CA GLU A 78 13.72 -6.40 -2.78
C GLU A 78 13.76 -5.30 -1.75
N ARG A 79 12.91 -4.27 -1.91
CA ARG A 79 12.90 -3.11 -1.03
C ARG A 79 11.55 -2.43 -1.06
N VAL A 80 11.17 -1.85 0.08
CA VAL A 80 9.99 -0.99 0.18
C VAL A 80 10.43 0.35 0.75
N ASP A 81 10.31 1.40 -0.06
CA ASP A 81 10.61 2.77 0.38
C ASP A 81 9.33 3.41 0.89
N VAL A 82 9.33 3.83 2.14
CA VAL A 82 8.11 4.28 2.83
C VAL A 82 8.21 5.76 3.19
N SER A 83 7.12 6.47 2.97
CA SER A 83 6.95 7.82 3.49
C SER A 83 5.55 7.98 4.06
N TRP A 84 5.40 8.91 5.00
CA TRP A 84 4.17 9.15 5.73
C TRP A 84 3.75 10.60 5.58
N ALA A 85 2.43 10.82 5.57
CA ALA A 85 1.85 12.16 5.54
C ALA A 85 0.52 12.14 6.28
N ALA A 86 -0.04 13.31 6.54
CA ALA A 86 -1.37 13.42 7.10
C ALA A 86 -2.40 12.89 6.10
N ALA A 87 -3.48 12.33 6.62
CA ALA A 87 -4.58 11.88 5.78
C ALA A 87 -5.26 13.08 5.12
N THR A 88 -5.62 12.92 3.85
CA THR A 88 -6.25 13.97 3.05
C THR A 88 -7.76 13.85 3.01
N GLY A 89 -8.28 12.63 3.13
CA GLY A 89 -9.70 12.34 2.94
C GLY A 89 -10.14 12.34 1.48
N ASP A 90 -9.19 12.39 0.55
CA ASP A 90 -9.50 12.57 -0.88
C ASP A 90 -9.85 11.27 -1.60
N HIS A 91 -9.62 10.12 -0.98
CA HIS A 91 -9.84 8.83 -1.63
C HIS A 91 -11.18 8.24 -1.25
N ALA A 92 -11.93 7.75 -2.24
CA ALA A 92 -13.29 7.22 -2.06
C ALA A 92 -13.34 5.70 -1.92
N GLY A 93 -12.21 5.02 -2.01
CA GLY A 93 -12.10 3.58 -1.91
C GLY A 93 -10.68 3.18 -2.28
N PHE A 94 -10.43 1.90 -2.48
CA PHE A 94 -9.09 1.47 -2.93
C PHE A 94 -9.19 0.93 -4.35
N HIS A 95 -8.35 1.46 -5.24
CA HIS A 95 -8.43 1.20 -6.67
C HIS A 95 -7.08 0.82 -7.26
N ILE A 96 -7.13 0.02 -8.32
CA ILE A 96 -5.98 -0.22 -9.19
C ILE A 96 -5.96 0.88 -10.26
N ARG A 97 -4.81 1.47 -10.46
CA ARG A 97 -4.58 2.45 -11.53
C ARG A 97 -3.63 1.93 -12.58
#